data_539a8040e1a342ce73d42e6431598a05
#
_entry.id   539a8040e1a342ce73d42e6431598a05
#
_cell.length_a   1.000
_cell.length_b   1.000
_cell.length_c   1.000
_cell.angle_alpha   90.00
_cell.angle_beta   90.00
_cell.angle_gamma   90.00
#
_symmetry.space_group_name_H-M   'P 1'
#
loop_
_entity.id
_entity.type
_entity.pdbx_description
1 polymer ?
#
loop_
_entity_poly.entity_id
_entity_poly.type
_entity_poly.pdbx_seq_one_letter_code
_entity_poly.pdbx_strand_id
1 'polypeptide(L)'
;MASPNKPGYAVFFIQVNNPDAYTEYASLVLPSLKPYQGRVISAVSRNDMRQIEGVPSSDRAAIIEFPSLDIAEEWYKSSTYTHATAIRNKAGVSQVVLMRGR
;
A
#
# COMPACT_ATOMS: atom_id res chain seq x y z
N MET A 1 -2.15 -18.99 -21.59
CA MET A 1 -2.53 -18.92 -20.20
C MET A 1 -1.60 -18.00 -19.44
N ALA A 2 -2.16 -17.07 -18.68
CA ALA A 2 -1.32 -16.20 -17.87
C ALA A 2 -0.56 -17.03 -16.86
N SER A 3 0.69 -16.65 -16.62
CA SER A 3 1.47 -17.34 -15.59
C SER A 3 0.82 -17.07 -14.22
N PRO A 4 0.37 -18.11 -13.52
CA PRO A 4 -0.21 -17.92 -12.20
C PRO A 4 0.83 -17.51 -11.16
N ASN A 5 2.11 -17.54 -11.54
CA ASN A 5 3.19 -17.29 -10.60
C ASN A 5 3.71 -15.86 -10.63
N LYS A 6 3.16 -15.01 -11.50
CA LYS A 6 3.59 -13.62 -11.52
C LYS A 6 2.94 -12.87 -10.36
N PRO A 7 3.75 -12.26 -9.50
CA PRO A 7 3.18 -11.53 -8.36
C PRO A 7 2.48 -10.26 -8.80
N GLY A 8 1.70 -9.71 -7.88
CA GLY A 8 1.19 -8.36 -8.02
C GLY A 8 1.75 -7.51 -6.89
N TYR A 9 1.87 -6.22 -7.13
CA TYR A 9 2.39 -5.29 -6.14
C TYR A 9 1.44 -4.14 -5.96
N ALA A 10 1.28 -3.71 -4.72
CA ALA A 10 0.62 -2.45 -4.39
C ALA A 10 1.72 -1.50 -3.94
N VAL A 11 1.86 -0.38 -4.63
CA VAL A 11 2.90 0.60 -4.34
C VAL A 11 2.24 1.88 -3.85
N PHE A 12 2.68 2.34 -2.67
CA PHE A 12 2.07 3.46 -1.98
C PHE A 12 3.08 4.58 -1.77
N PHE A 13 2.64 5.81 -2.01
CA PHE A 13 3.35 7.00 -1.56
C PHE A 13 2.34 7.87 -0.83
N ILE A 14 2.63 8.20 0.42
CA ILE A 14 1.68 8.88 1.29
C ILE A 14 2.33 10.10 1.93
N GLN A 15 1.66 11.26 1.79
CA GLN A 15 2.02 12.46 2.53
C GLN A 15 1.09 12.53 3.74
N VAL A 16 1.66 12.48 4.94
CA VAL A 16 0.88 12.41 6.18
C VAL A 16 0.64 13.81 6.71
N ASN A 17 -0.63 14.19 6.82
CA ASN A 17 -1.04 15.47 7.41
C ASN A 17 -1.62 15.30 8.81
N ASN A 18 -2.09 14.09 9.12
CA ASN A 18 -2.67 13.76 10.43
C ASN A 18 -2.02 12.46 10.92
N PRO A 19 -0.98 12.56 11.76
CA PRO A 19 -0.26 11.37 12.22
C PRO A 19 -1.12 10.38 13.00
N ASP A 20 -2.09 10.86 13.78
CA ASP A 20 -2.94 9.97 14.55
C ASP A 20 -3.82 9.11 13.64
N ALA A 21 -4.39 9.72 12.60
CA ALA A 21 -5.18 8.99 11.62
C ALA A 21 -4.30 7.99 10.86
N TYR A 22 -3.06 8.36 10.55
CA TYR A 22 -2.15 7.44 9.87
C TYR A 22 -1.83 6.24 10.74
N THR A 23 -1.62 6.45 12.04
CA THR A 23 -1.35 5.35 12.97
C THR A 23 -2.52 4.38 13.01
N GLU A 24 -3.74 4.91 13.04
CA GLU A 24 -4.94 4.08 13.01
C GLU A 24 -5.02 3.28 11.71
N TYR A 25 -4.77 3.93 10.58
CA TYR A 25 -4.75 3.26 9.28
C TYR A 25 -3.71 2.14 9.27
N ALA A 26 -2.50 2.44 9.71
CA ALA A 26 -1.41 1.47 9.69
C ALA A 26 -1.74 0.22 10.50
N SER A 27 -2.46 0.36 11.60
CA SER A 27 -2.83 -0.77 12.44
C SER A 27 -3.81 -1.72 11.75
N LEU A 28 -4.51 -1.26 10.73
CA LEU A 28 -5.50 -2.06 10.00
C LEU A 28 -4.91 -2.80 8.81
N VAL A 29 -3.73 -2.39 8.34
CA VAL A 29 -3.17 -2.94 7.10
C VAL A 29 -2.81 -4.41 7.23
N LEU A 30 -1.99 -4.78 8.22
CA LEU A 30 -1.53 -6.17 8.35
C LEU A 30 -2.67 -7.16 8.50
N PRO A 31 -3.67 -6.91 9.37
CA PRO A 31 -4.79 -7.84 9.46
C PRO A 31 -5.56 -7.97 8.13
N SER A 32 -5.65 -6.90 7.35
CA SER A 32 -6.39 -6.93 6.09
C SER A 32 -5.70 -7.78 5.03
N LEU A 33 -4.39 -7.98 5.15
CA LEU A 33 -3.62 -8.69 4.14
C LEU A 33 -3.75 -10.20 4.24
N LYS A 34 -4.06 -10.74 5.42
CA LYS A 34 -4.03 -12.18 5.64
C LYS A 34 -4.89 -12.98 4.67
N PRO A 35 -6.17 -12.62 4.44
CA PRO A 35 -6.99 -13.41 3.51
C PRO A 35 -6.48 -13.41 2.08
N TYR A 36 -5.63 -12.43 1.75
CA TYR A 36 -5.15 -12.24 0.39
C TYR A 36 -3.67 -12.59 0.24
N GLN A 37 -3.08 -13.15 1.29
CA GLN A 37 -1.68 -13.57 1.28
C GLN A 37 -0.73 -12.42 0.92
N GLY A 38 -1.10 -11.21 1.34
CA GLY A 38 -0.27 -10.04 1.11
C GLY A 38 0.93 -10.02 2.05
N ARG A 39 2.05 -9.56 1.54
CA ARG A 39 3.29 -9.51 2.28
C ARG A 39 3.93 -8.13 2.10
N VAL A 40 4.21 -7.45 3.19
CA VAL A 40 4.87 -6.15 3.13
C VAL A 40 6.35 -6.39 2.80
N ILE A 41 6.77 -5.90 1.64
CA ILE A 41 8.17 -6.01 1.21
C ILE A 41 8.97 -4.83 1.76
N SER A 42 8.38 -3.66 1.73
CA SER A 42 9.01 -2.45 2.24
C SER A 42 7.95 -1.53 2.79
N ALA A 43 8.24 -0.90 3.92
CA ALA A 43 7.36 0.11 4.51
C ALA A 43 8.27 1.05 5.29
N VAL A 44 8.46 2.25 4.77
CA VAL A 44 9.47 3.15 5.30
C VAL A 44 8.92 4.55 5.51
N SER A 45 9.60 5.30 6.38
CA SER A 45 9.37 6.73 6.54
C SER A 45 10.43 7.50 5.79
N ARG A 46 10.32 8.83 5.82
CA ARG A 46 11.20 9.71 5.06
C ARG A 46 12.69 9.44 5.29
N ASN A 47 13.07 9.07 6.50
CA ASN A 47 14.48 8.85 6.81
C ASN A 47 15.11 7.69 6.04
N ASP A 48 14.29 6.76 5.59
CA ASP A 48 14.75 5.59 4.85
C ASP A 48 14.44 5.69 3.36
N MET A 49 14.15 6.89 2.89
CA MET A 49 13.84 7.14 1.49
C MET A 49 14.88 8.10 0.92
N ARG A 50 15.19 7.92 -0.36
CA ARG A 50 16.00 8.87 -1.10
C ARG A 50 15.27 9.21 -2.37
N GLN A 51 14.75 10.42 -2.45
CA GLN A 51 14.09 10.87 -3.66
C GLN A 51 15.16 11.38 -4.62
N ILE A 52 15.33 10.66 -5.72
CA ILE A 52 16.36 10.95 -6.70
C ILE A 52 15.86 11.96 -7.74
N GLU A 53 14.61 11.81 -8.15
CA GLU A 53 13.99 12.72 -9.11
C GLU A 53 12.53 12.90 -8.75
N GLY A 54 11.95 13.98 -9.23
CA GLY A 54 10.52 14.23 -9.09
C GLY A 54 10.18 15.07 -7.89
N VAL A 55 8.95 15.47 -7.85
CA VAL A 55 8.32 16.18 -6.75
C VAL A 55 6.88 15.69 -6.67
N PRO A 56 6.22 15.81 -5.56
CA PRO A 56 6.64 16.23 -4.24
C PRO A 56 7.14 15.05 -3.44
N SER A 57 7.69 15.34 -2.29
CA SER A 57 8.15 14.30 -1.38
C SER A 57 6.96 13.68 -0.64
N SER A 58 7.09 12.39 -0.35
CA SER A 58 6.16 11.68 0.50
C SER A 58 6.79 11.43 1.85
N ASP A 59 5.95 11.27 2.88
CA ASP A 59 6.43 10.96 4.23
C ASP A 59 6.56 9.47 4.45
N ARG A 60 5.79 8.68 3.70
CA ARG A 60 5.76 7.22 3.82
C ARG A 60 5.71 6.60 2.44
N ALA A 61 6.36 5.45 2.31
CA ALA A 61 6.26 4.65 1.10
C ALA A 61 6.17 3.18 1.51
N ALA A 62 5.45 2.41 0.72
CA ALA A 62 5.29 0.98 1.01
C ALA A 62 5.14 0.20 -0.27
N ILE A 63 5.62 -1.05 -0.24
CA ILE A 63 5.40 -2.01 -1.32
C ILE A 63 4.88 -3.28 -0.68
N ILE A 64 3.72 -3.73 -1.16
CA ILE A 64 3.09 -4.96 -0.68
C ILE A 64 3.01 -5.93 -1.84
N GLU A 65 3.44 -7.16 -1.63
CA GLU A 65 3.41 -8.20 -2.65
C GLU A 65 2.24 -9.13 -2.42
N PHE A 66 1.58 -9.50 -3.50
CA PHE A 66 0.47 -10.47 -3.51
C PHE A 66 0.80 -11.58 -4.49
N PRO A 67 0.12 -12.75 -4.38
CA PRO A 67 0.35 -13.84 -5.32
C PRO A 67 0.08 -13.47 -6.78
N SER A 68 -0.80 -12.48 -7.02
CA SER A 68 -1.10 -12.03 -8.37
C SER A 68 -1.62 -10.61 -8.34
N LEU A 69 -1.65 -9.96 -9.51
CA LEU A 69 -2.25 -8.64 -9.63
C LEU A 69 -3.74 -8.68 -9.32
N ASP A 70 -4.43 -9.74 -9.74
CA ASP A 70 -5.87 -9.87 -9.47
C ASP A 70 -6.14 -9.93 -7.99
N ILE A 71 -5.33 -10.68 -7.23
CA ILE A 71 -5.49 -10.77 -5.79
C ILE A 71 -5.20 -9.43 -5.12
N ALA A 72 -4.19 -8.71 -5.60
CA ALA A 72 -3.91 -7.36 -5.09
C ALA A 72 -5.13 -6.46 -5.28
N GLU A 73 -5.78 -6.54 -6.42
CA GLU A 73 -6.97 -5.74 -6.70
C GLU A 73 -8.14 -6.15 -5.82
N GLU A 74 -8.34 -7.45 -5.61
CA GLU A 74 -9.38 -7.93 -4.70
C GLU A 74 -9.17 -7.40 -3.29
N TRP A 75 -7.93 -7.42 -2.82
CA TRP A 75 -7.60 -6.86 -1.50
C TRP A 75 -7.95 -5.38 -1.45
N TYR A 76 -7.55 -4.63 -2.46
CA TYR A 76 -7.77 -3.18 -2.47
C TYR A 76 -9.27 -2.85 -2.43
N LYS A 77 -10.08 -3.68 -3.07
CA LYS A 77 -11.54 -3.49 -3.13
C LYS A 77 -12.28 -4.15 -1.97
N SER A 78 -11.61 -4.91 -1.12
CA SER A 78 -12.27 -5.61 -0.02
C SER A 78 -12.89 -4.62 0.96
N SER A 79 -13.96 -5.05 1.64
CA SER A 79 -14.64 -4.18 2.60
C SER A 79 -13.70 -3.79 3.75
N THR A 80 -12.84 -4.72 4.17
CA THR A 80 -11.89 -4.44 5.25
C THR A 80 -10.90 -3.35 4.86
N TYR A 81 -10.34 -3.44 3.65
CA TYR A 81 -9.38 -2.43 3.24
C TYR A 81 -10.06 -1.12 2.82
N THR A 82 -11.28 -1.18 2.30
CA THR A 82 -12.05 0.02 2.00
C THR A 82 -12.26 0.85 3.26
N HIS A 83 -12.53 0.17 4.39
CA HIS A 83 -12.63 0.86 5.68
C HIS A 83 -11.31 1.55 6.02
N ALA A 84 -10.19 0.86 5.83
CA ALA A 84 -8.87 1.43 6.09
C ALA A 84 -8.58 2.61 5.15
N THR A 85 -8.99 2.51 3.89
CA THR A 85 -8.81 3.59 2.91
C THR A 85 -9.49 4.87 3.35
N ALA A 86 -10.69 4.77 3.90
CA ALA A 86 -11.39 5.96 4.40
C ALA A 86 -10.59 6.67 5.47
N ILE A 87 -9.94 5.91 6.35
CA ILE A 87 -9.07 6.48 7.40
C ILE A 87 -7.81 7.07 6.78
N ARG A 88 -7.19 6.37 5.81
CA ARG A 88 -6.00 6.87 5.13
C ARG A 88 -6.27 8.21 4.45
N ASN A 89 -7.44 8.36 3.86
CA ASN A 89 -7.81 9.62 3.18
C ASN A 89 -7.93 10.78 4.16
N LYS A 90 -8.22 10.50 5.44
CA LYS A 90 -8.21 11.52 6.47
C LYS A 90 -6.79 11.81 6.97
N ALA A 91 -5.89 10.86 6.77
CA ALA A 91 -4.51 10.99 7.25
C ALA A 91 -3.66 11.87 6.32
N GLY A 92 -4.01 11.97 5.04
CA GLY A 92 -3.22 12.77 4.11
C GLY A 92 -3.56 12.49 2.66
N VAL A 93 -2.57 12.73 1.81
CA VAL A 93 -2.70 12.55 0.37
C VAL A 93 -1.89 11.33 -0.05
N SER A 94 -2.50 10.45 -0.82
CA SER A 94 -1.87 9.18 -1.20
C SER A 94 -1.89 8.99 -2.70
N GLN A 95 -0.87 8.29 -3.19
CA GLN A 95 -0.84 7.73 -4.53
C GLN A 95 -0.67 6.23 -4.39
N VAL A 96 -1.51 5.47 -5.08
CA VAL A 96 -1.50 4.01 -5.00
C VAL A 96 -1.51 3.46 -6.43
N VAL A 97 -0.59 2.56 -6.70
CA VAL A 97 -0.51 1.89 -7.99
C VAL A 97 -0.46 0.40 -7.76
N LEU A 98 -1.27 -0.35 -8.49
CA LEU A 98 -1.18 -1.81 -8.53
C LEU A 98 -0.50 -2.20 -9.83
N MET A 99 0.50 -3.08 -9.75
CA MET A 99 1.23 -3.47 -10.94
C MET A 99 1.63 -4.95 -10.87
N ARG A 100 1.74 -5.55 -12.06
CA ARG A 100 2.16 -6.94 -12.17
C ARG A 100 3.67 -7.02 -12.13
N GLY A 101 4.17 -8.04 -11.43
CA GLY A 101 5.58 -8.34 -11.41
C GLY A 101 6.02 -9.11 -12.65
N ARG A 102 7.26 -9.42 -12.69
CA ARG A 102 7.89 -10.11 -13.81
C ARG A 102 7.70 -11.60 -13.75
#